data_00ae24d23d0f36b78adc3b48950c5499
#
_entry.id   00ae24d23d0f36b78adc3b48950c5499
#
_cell.length_a   1.000
_cell.length_b   1.000
_cell.length_c   1.000
_cell.angle_alpha   90.00
_cell.angle_beta   90.00
_cell.angle_gamma   90.00
#
_symmetry.space_group_name_H-M   'P 1'
#
loop_
_entity.id
_entity.type
_entity.pdbx_description
1 polymer ?
#
loop_
_entity_poly.entity_id
_entity_poly.type
_entity_poly.pdbx_seq_one_letter_code
_entity_poly.pdbx_strand_id
1 'polypeptide(L)'
;WEETLLILPRGGKPSILVGNEGIGYIAVSPVEMNIEFYQTFSLMGQPNDARSRRLEEILKDAIALQSGKLGVIGFKSYDPALHTIGAFVTDVPHYIIQTLERIVPAQLLKNATDLLADCEYGLKHHVSAKEIVLYELTGTRVSRGVLNCLQKLRPGMSELEASRNCLFDGAAANMHPNINFGDKNLSLGLASPTDAKRLQLGELVGAGFGKRGCLVHKIGMYVE
;
A
#
# COMPACT_ATOMS: atom_id res chain seq x y z
N TRP A 1 -2.17 -10.07 6.30
CA TRP A 1 -1.32 -9.67 5.16
C TRP A 1 -0.22 -10.68 4.95
N GLU A 2 -0.06 -11.15 3.73
CA GLU A 2 1.09 -11.93 3.31
C GLU A 2 2.16 -11.02 2.72
N GLU A 3 3.41 -11.28 3.06
CA GLU A 3 4.55 -10.63 2.43
C GLU A 3 4.71 -11.16 0.99
N THR A 4 5.29 -10.35 0.15
CA THR A 4 5.61 -10.71 -1.23
C THR A 4 6.94 -10.05 -1.59
N LEU A 5 7.84 -10.81 -2.20
CA LEU A 5 9.14 -10.30 -2.65
C LEU A 5 9.26 -10.46 -4.17
N LEU A 6 9.40 -9.33 -4.85
CA LEU A 6 9.66 -9.30 -6.30
C LEU A 6 11.16 -9.11 -6.55
N ILE A 7 11.72 -9.97 -7.38
CA ILE A 7 13.12 -9.89 -7.82
C ILE A 7 13.13 -9.55 -9.30
N LEU A 8 13.76 -8.42 -9.63
CA LEU A 8 13.87 -7.92 -11.00
C LEU A 8 15.34 -8.04 -11.46
N PRO A 9 15.72 -9.07 -12.23
CA PRO A 9 17.05 -9.16 -12.80
C PRO A 9 17.23 -8.10 -13.89
N ARG A 10 18.45 -7.65 -14.12
CA ARG A 10 18.78 -6.71 -15.20
C ARG A 10 18.39 -7.23 -16.60
N GLY A 11 18.33 -8.52 -16.74
CA GLY A 11 17.86 -9.22 -17.95
C GLY A 11 17.22 -10.54 -17.55
N GLY A 12 16.26 -11.02 -18.34
CA GLY A 12 15.55 -12.24 -18.06
C GLY A 12 14.19 -12.01 -17.40
N LYS A 13 13.58 -13.09 -16.94
CA LYS A 13 12.24 -13.13 -16.39
C LYS A 13 12.23 -12.76 -14.92
N PRO A 14 11.33 -11.87 -14.46
CA PRO A 14 11.16 -11.60 -13.04
C PRO A 14 10.82 -12.85 -12.24
N SER A 15 11.22 -12.87 -10.98
CA SER A 15 10.82 -13.90 -10.01
C SER A 15 10.04 -13.26 -8.86
N ILE A 16 8.95 -13.90 -8.44
CA ILE A 16 8.14 -13.45 -7.31
C ILE A 16 8.01 -14.55 -6.28
N LEU A 17 8.33 -14.21 -5.03
CA LEU A 17 8.15 -15.09 -3.89
C LEU A 17 6.83 -14.74 -3.22
N VAL A 18 6.00 -15.74 -2.98
CA VAL A 18 4.66 -15.59 -2.38
C VAL A 18 4.34 -16.71 -1.40
N GLY A 19 3.42 -16.43 -0.49
CA GLY A 19 2.78 -17.43 0.35
C GLY A 19 1.53 -18.03 -0.30
N ASN A 20 0.75 -18.79 0.48
CA ASN A 20 -0.43 -19.52 0.01
C ASN A 20 -1.48 -18.62 -0.66
N GLU A 21 -1.79 -17.48 -0.05
CA GLU A 21 -2.80 -16.55 -0.55
C GLU A 21 -2.31 -15.80 -1.80
N GLY A 22 -1.00 -15.50 -1.84
CA GLY A 22 -0.38 -14.75 -2.93
C GLY A 22 -0.42 -15.46 -4.28
N ILE A 23 -0.40 -16.79 -4.31
CA ILE A 23 -0.39 -17.60 -5.55
C ILE A 23 -1.61 -17.27 -6.41
N GLY A 24 -2.81 -17.17 -5.80
CA GLY A 24 -4.05 -16.89 -6.53
C GLY A 24 -4.04 -15.51 -7.22
N TYR A 25 -3.42 -14.52 -6.59
CA TYR A 25 -3.30 -13.18 -7.17
C TYR A 25 -2.27 -13.11 -8.31
N ILE A 26 -1.20 -13.88 -8.23
CA ILE A 26 -0.20 -13.91 -9.31
C ILE A 26 -0.77 -14.54 -10.58
N ALA A 27 -1.68 -15.51 -10.46
CA ALA A 27 -2.30 -16.17 -11.60
C ALA A 27 -3.05 -15.20 -12.54
N VAL A 28 -3.50 -14.04 -12.04
CA VAL A 28 -4.18 -13.01 -12.82
C VAL A 28 -3.26 -11.85 -13.25
N SER A 29 -1.97 -11.94 -12.97
CA SER A 29 -1.00 -10.93 -13.40
C SER A 29 -0.80 -10.97 -14.92
N PRO A 30 -0.79 -9.83 -15.62
CA PRO A 30 -0.47 -9.77 -17.03
C PRO A 30 1.05 -9.91 -17.31
N VAL A 31 1.87 -9.90 -16.27
CA VAL A 31 3.33 -10.02 -16.38
C VAL A 31 3.73 -11.46 -16.14
N GLU A 32 4.45 -12.04 -17.09
CA GLU A 32 4.99 -13.38 -16.95
C GLU A 32 6.16 -13.38 -15.96
N MET A 33 6.08 -14.22 -14.92
CA MET A 33 7.04 -14.28 -13.81
C MET A 33 7.33 -15.74 -13.44
N ASN A 34 8.51 -15.99 -12.89
CA ASN A 34 8.79 -17.23 -12.15
C ASN A 34 8.12 -17.09 -10.77
N ILE A 35 7.33 -18.08 -10.38
CA ILE A 35 6.65 -18.09 -9.10
C ILE A 35 7.39 -19.03 -8.15
N GLU A 36 7.85 -18.50 -7.04
CA GLU A 36 8.51 -19.24 -5.97
C GLU A 36 7.61 -19.25 -4.73
N PHE A 37 7.23 -20.42 -4.27
CA PHE A 37 6.50 -20.56 -3.03
C PHE A 37 7.45 -20.49 -1.83
N TYR A 38 7.17 -19.57 -0.92
CA TYR A 38 7.94 -19.42 0.32
C TYR A 38 7.02 -19.43 1.53
N GLN A 39 7.04 -20.55 2.28
CA GLN A 39 6.09 -20.81 3.38
C GLN A 39 6.02 -19.69 4.43
N THR A 40 7.15 -19.05 4.73
CA THR A 40 7.19 -17.99 5.74
C THR A 40 6.33 -16.76 5.37
N PHE A 41 6.03 -16.58 4.09
CA PHE A 41 5.13 -15.51 3.63
C PHE A 41 3.65 -15.88 3.78
N SER A 42 3.32 -17.14 4.03
CA SER A 42 1.95 -17.57 4.28
C SER A 42 1.44 -17.08 5.63
N LEU A 43 0.13 -17.01 5.77
CA LEU A 43 -0.51 -16.70 7.05
C LEU A 43 -0.10 -17.70 8.13
N MET A 44 -0.01 -17.22 9.36
CA MET A 44 0.35 -18.06 10.49
C MET A 44 -0.64 -19.23 10.67
N GLY A 45 -0.11 -20.39 11.02
CA GLY A 45 -0.91 -21.59 11.21
C GLY A 45 -1.17 -22.42 9.95
N GLN A 46 -0.70 -21.98 8.81
CA GLN A 46 -0.74 -22.79 7.59
C GLN A 46 0.21 -23.99 7.70
N PRO A 47 -0.17 -25.18 7.22
CA PRO A 47 0.71 -26.34 7.24
C PRO A 47 1.93 -26.11 6.35
N ASN A 48 3.06 -26.69 6.74
CA ASN A 48 4.26 -26.66 5.92
C ASN A 48 4.02 -27.34 4.57
N ASP A 49 4.43 -26.68 3.51
CA ASP A 49 4.34 -27.18 2.16
C ASP A 49 5.72 -27.69 1.68
N ALA A 50 5.74 -28.88 1.12
CA ALA A 50 6.98 -29.50 0.63
C ALA A 50 7.62 -28.74 -0.55
N ARG A 51 6.88 -27.83 -1.20
CA ARG A 51 7.41 -26.94 -2.25
C ARG A 51 8.28 -25.82 -1.69
N SER A 52 8.14 -25.51 -0.40
CA SER A 52 8.89 -24.41 0.23
C SER A 52 10.37 -24.71 0.27
N ARG A 53 11.15 -23.79 -0.26
CA ARG A 53 12.61 -23.81 -0.24
C ARG A 53 13.13 -22.83 0.81
N ARG A 54 14.40 -22.91 1.15
CA ARG A 54 15.06 -21.92 2.00
C ARG A 54 15.20 -20.60 1.26
N LEU A 55 14.95 -19.48 1.95
CA LEU A 55 15.04 -18.14 1.35
C LEU A 55 16.40 -17.89 0.68
N GLU A 56 17.47 -18.34 1.35
CA GLU A 56 18.84 -18.20 0.82
C GLU A 56 19.04 -18.92 -0.52
N GLU A 57 18.46 -20.11 -0.69
CA GLU A 57 18.53 -20.87 -1.94
C GLU A 57 17.76 -20.18 -3.06
N ILE A 58 16.54 -19.74 -2.76
CA ILE A 58 15.70 -19.03 -3.72
C ILE A 58 16.38 -17.73 -4.18
N LEU A 59 16.92 -16.97 -3.23
CA LEU A 59 17.59 -15.71 -3.54
C LEU A 59 18.89 -15.93 -4.33
N LYS A 60 19.67 -16.96 -4.02
CA LYS A 60 20.87 -17.30 -4.80
C LYS A 60 20.55 -17.63 -6.25
N ASP A 61 19.50 -18.41 -6.48
CA ASP A 61 19.09 -18.82 -7.83
C ASP A 61 18.52 -17.63 -8.62
N ALA A 62 17.74 -16.79 -7.96
CA ALA A 62 17.06 -15.66 -8.62
C ALA A 62 17.97 -14.45 -8.81
N ILE A 63 18.87 -14.20 -7.88
CA ILE A 63 19.93 -13.20 -8.01
C ILE A 63 21.09 -13.88 -8.76
N ALA A 64 20.92 -14.10 -10.05
CA ALA A 64 22.04 -14.49 -10.87
C ALA A 64 23.14 -13.42 -10.71
N LEU A 65 24.15 -13.70 -9.91
CA LEU A 65 25.25 -12.81 -9.55
C LEU A 65 26.12 -12.52 -10.78
N GLN A 66 25.53 -11.85 -11.73
CA GLN A 66 26.27 -11.07 -12.68
C GLN A 66 26.83 -9.86 -11.93
N SER A 67 28.11 -9.61 -12.07
CA SER A 67 28.83 -8.48 -11.48
C SER A 67 27.99 -7.21 -11.43
N GLY A 68 27.62 -6.73 -10.25
CA GLY A 68 26.85 -5.50 -10.14
C GLY A 68 26.33 -5.24 -8.73
N LYS A 69 25.72 -4.08 -8.57
CA LYS A 69 25.05 -3.67 -7.34
C LYS A 69 23.66 -4.30 -7.29
N LEU A 70 23.23 -4.72 -6.10
CA LEU A 70 21.88 -5.15 -5.81
C LEU A 70 21.11 -3.99 -5.16
N GLY A 71 20.08 -3.50 -5.84
CA GLY A 71 19.15 -2.51 -5.28
C GLY A 71 18.09 -3.19 -4.44
N VAL A 72 17.91 -2.73 -3.21
CA VAL A 72 16.82 -3.13 -2.33
C VAL A 72 15.82 -1.99 -2.27
N ILE A 73 14.56 -2.28 -2.58
CA ILE A 73 13.48 -1.30 -2.61
C ILE A 73 12.50 -1.60 -1.48
N GLY A 74 12.33 -0.62 -0.59
CA GLY A 74 11.30 -0.61 0.47
C GLY A 74 10.13 0.31 0.12
N PHE A 75 9.45 0.79 1.17
CA PHE A 75 8.30 1.69 1.03
C PHE A 75 8.65 3.15 1.24
N LYS A 76 9.70 3.45 2.02
CA LYS A 76 10.06 4.80 2.46
C LYS A 76 11.46 5.19 2.01
N SER A 77 11.61 6.43 1.57
CA SER A 77 12.89 7.13 1.54
C SER A 77 13.19 7.68 2.92
N TYR A 78 14.44 7.65 3.31
CA TYR A 78 14.91 8.13 4.61
C TYR A 78 15.72 9.41 4.42
N ASP A 79 15.34 10.46 5.12
CA ASP A 79 16.09 11.73 5.13
C ASP A 79 17.43 11.52 5.85
N PRO A 80 18.57 11.70 5.17
CA PRO A 80 19.89 11.54 5.77
C PRO A 80 20.13 12.47 6.97
N ALA A 81 19.44 13.61 7.06
CA ALA A 81 19.54 14.53 8.18
C ALA A 81 18.90 13.98 9.47
N LEU A 82 17.97 13.05 9.34
CA LEU A 82 17.25 12.45 10.48
C LEU A 82 17.80 11.06 10.88
N HIS A 83 18.68 10.50 10.08
CA HIS A 83 19.24 9.17 10.31
C HIS A 83 20.76 9.19 10.34
N THR A 84 21.33 8.99 11.52
CA THR A 84 22.79 8.89 11.74
C THR A 84 23.36 7.49 11.40
N ILE A 85 22.50 6.58 10.96
CA ILE A 85 22.85 5.20 10.68
C ILE A 85 23.39 5.10 9.24
N GLY A 86 24.54 4.42 9.09
CA GLY A 86 25.35 4.31 7.88
C GLY A 86 24.60 4.07 6.56
N ALA A 87 25.33 3.88 5.50
CA ALA A 87 24.93 3.99 4.09
C ALA A 87 23.80 3.05 3.60
N PHE A 88 23.28 2.14 4.42
CA PHE A 88 22.22 1.22 4.07
C PHE A 88 21.11 1.22 5.12
N VAL A 89 20.11 2.08 4.91
CA VAL A 89 18.90 2.14 5.72
C VAL A 89 17.73 1.70 4.84
N THR A 90 16.90 0.77 5.31
CA THR A 90 15.74 0.26 4.58
C THR A 90 14.66 -0.20 5.56
N ASP A 91 13.41 -0.17 5.13
CA ASP A 91 12.26 -0.70 5.85
C ASP A 91 11.85 -2.13 5.40
N VAL A 92 12.73 -2.79 4.65
CA VAL A 92 12.56 -4.20 4.31
C VAL A 92 12.78 -5.07 5.55
N PRO A 93 12.00 -6.13 5.77
CA PRO A 93 12.15 -7.00 6.93
C PRO A 93 13.58 -7.48 7.16
N HIS A 94 14.04 -7.36 8.40
CA HIS A 94 15.43 -7.62 8.77
C HIS A 94 15.94 -9.01 8.35
N TYR A 95 15.12 -10.06 8.45
CA TYR A 95 15.52 -11.43 8.06
C TYR A 95 15.83 -11.55 6.56
N ILE A 96 15.15 -10.76 5.70
CA ILE A 96 15.45 -10.69 4.27
C ILE A 96 16.81 -10.04 4.07
N ILE A 97 17.06 -8.91 4.75
CA ILE A 97 18.34 -8.20 4.68
C ILE A 97 19.49 -9.07 5.18
N GLN A 98 19.32 -9.73 6.32
CA GLN A 98 20.33 -10.68 6.83
C GLN A 98 20.65 -11.81 5.84
N THR A 99 19.62 -12.30 5.14
CA THR A 99 19.84 -13.33 4.13
C THR A 99 20.60 -12.78 2.93
N LEU A 100 20.26 -11.57 2.48
CA LEU A 100 20.99 -10.90 1.40
C LEU A 100 22.45 -10.63 1.76
N GLU A 101 22.74 -10.18 2.98
CA GLU A 101 24.10 -9.92 3.48
C GLU A 101 25.00 -11.18 3.53
N ARG A 102 24.38 -12.35 3.64
CA ARG A 102 25.13 -13.63 3.59
C ARG A 102 25.51 -14.04 2.18
N ILE A 103 24.78 -13.60 1.17
CA ILE A 103 24.95 -14.02 -0.22
C ILE A 103 25.53 -12.93 -1.13
N VAL A 104 25.41 -11.67 -0.72
CA VAL A 104 25.89 -10.50 -1.49
C VAL A 104 26.83 -9.69 -0.62
N PRO A 105 28.05 -9.34 -1.09
CA PRO A 105 28.94 -8.44 -0.36
C PRO A 105 28.26 -7.12 0.00
N ALA A 106 28.41 -6.68 1.24
CA ALA A 106 27.69 -5.50 1.78
C ALA A 106 27.87 -4.22 0.94
N GLN A 107 29.05 -4.02 0.36
CA GLN A 107 29.34 -2.87 -0.51
C GLN A 107 28.53 -2.86 -1.81
N LEU A 108 27.97 -4.01 -2.22
CA LEU A 108 27.14 -4.15 -3.41
C LEU A 108 25.64 -3.95 -3.11
N LEU A 109 25.23 -4.02 -1.84
CA LEU A 109 23.86 -3.73 -1.43
C LEU A 109 23.63 -2.21 -1.40
N LYS A 110 22.54 -1.75 -2.01
CA LYS A 110 22.16 -0.35 -2.07
C LYS A 110 20.68 -0.19 -1.78
N ASN A 111 20.30 0.83 -0.99
CA ASN A 111 18.93 1.26 -0.97
C ASN A 111 18.60 1.89 -2.34
N ALA A 112 17.58 1.38 -2.97
CA ALA A 112 17.11 1.81 -4.29
C ALA A 112 15.65 2.31 -4.24
N THR A 113 15.14 2.58 -3.05
CA THR A 113 13.74 3.01 -2.84
C THR A 113 13.41 4.29 -3.60
N ASP A 114 14.40 5.18 -3.78
CA ASP A 114 14.23 6.43 -4.53
C ASP A 114 13.88 6.22 -6.00
N LEU A 115 14.23 5.07 -6.60
CA LEU A 115 13.75 4.74 -7.95
C LEU A 115 12.22 4.74 -8.06
N LEU A 116 11.52 4.48 -6.96
CA LEU A 116 10.07 4.53 -6.89
C LEU A 116 9.55 5.77 -6.19
N ALA A 117 10.20 6.22 -5.13
CA ALA A 117 9.65 7.14 -4.16
C ALA A 117 10.25 8.55 -4.19
N ASP A 118 11.29 8.81 -4.97
CA ASP A 118 11.82 10.17 -5.15
C ASP A 118 10.73 11.09 -5.69
N CYS A 119 10.61 12.29 -5.11
CA CYS A 119 9.52 13.22 -5.44
C CYS A 119 9.64 13.87 -6.83
N GLU A 120 10.80 13.82 -7.45
CA GLU A 120 11.07 14.43 -8.77
C GLU A 120 11.15 13.36 -9.88
N TYR A 121 11.88 12.27 -9.67
CA TYR A 121 12.11 11.25 -10.72
C TYR A 121 11.62 9.85 -10.36
N GLY A 122 11.06 9.65 -9.17
CA GLY A 122 10.54 8.35 -8.77
C GLY A 122 9.39 7.88 -9.64
N LEU A 123 9.41 6.61 -10.02
CA LEU A 123 8.40 6.04 -10.92
C LEU A 123 6.96 6.20 -10.41
N LYS A 124 6.75 6.32 -9.09
CA LYS A 124 5.41 6.54 -8.50
C LYS A 124 4.86 7.94 -8.75
N HIS A 125 5.71 8.90 -9.13
CA HIS A 125 5.33 10.29 -9.43
C HIS A 125 5.08 10.54 -10.91
N HIS A 126 5.32 9.55 -11.77
CA HIS A 126 5.06 9.62 -13.20
C HIS A 126 3.92 8.68 -13.56
N VAL A 127 2.90 9.22 -14.18
CA VAL A 127 1.71 8.47 -14.56
C VAL A 127 1.51 8.50 -16.08
N SER A 128 1.08 7.37 -16.61
CA SER A 128 0.71 7.25 -18.02
C SER A 128 -0.68 7.82 -18.29
N ALA A 129 -0.98 8.12 -19.54
CA ALA A 129 -2.33 8.54 -19.94
C ALA A 129 -3.42 7.52 -19.55
N LYS A 130 -3.11 6.23 -19.57
CA LYS A 130 -4.05 5.17 -19.14
C LYS A 130 -4.33 5.24 -17.63
N GLU A 131 -3.32 5.53 -16.83
CA GLU A 131 -3.47 5.69 -15.38
C GLU A 131 -4.28 6.93 -15.04
N ILE A 132 -4.09 8.06 -15.79
CA ILE A 132 -4.90 9.26 -15.63
C ILE A 132 -6.38 8.94 -15.84
N VAL A 133 -6.72 8.25 -16.92
CA VAL A 133 -8.11 7.82 -17.20
C VAL A 133 -8.67 6.95 -16.07
N LEU A 134 -7.86 6.00 -15.57
CA LEU A 134 -8.26 5.16 -14.44
C LEU A 134 -8.51 5.99 -13.17
N TYR A 135 -7.64 6.97 -12.89
CA TYR A 135 -7.77 7.83 -11.72
C TYR A 135 -9.00 8.73 -11.82
N GLU A 136 -9.29 9.29 -12.99
CA GLU A 136 -10.51 10.09 -13.21
C GLU A 136 -11.78 9.27 -13.04
N LEU A 137 -11.83 8.07 -13.62
CA LEU A 137 -12.97 7.16 -13.46
C LEU A 137 -13.17 6.79 -11.99
N THR A 138 -12.09 6.45 -11.30
CA THR A 138 -12.13 6.10 -9.89
C THR A 138 -12.51 7.32 -9.05
N GLY A 139 -11.94 8.48 -9.33
CA GLY A 139 -12.24 9.75 -8.67
C GLY A 139 -13.71 10.13 -8.78
N THR A 140 -14.32 9.94 -9.95
CA THR A 140 -15.76 10.16 -10.16
C THR A 140 -16.60 9.24 -9.27
N ARG A 141 -16.27 7.95 -9.20
CA ARG A 141 -16.98 6.99 -8.34
C ARG A 141 -16.85 7.34 -6.86
N VAL A 142 -15.65 7.68 -6.41
CA VAL A 142 -15.38 8.06 -5.01
C VAL A 142 -16.11 9.37 -4.67
N SER A 143 -16.05 10.38 -5.56
CA SER A 143 -16.75 11.65 -5.38
C SER A 143 -18.26 11.47 -5.25
N ARG A 144 -18.87 10.61 -6.05
CA ARG A 144 -20.30 10.25 -5.91
C ARG A 144 -20.59 9.63 -4.56
N GLY A 145 -19.71 8.74 -4.06
CA GLY A 145 -19.84 8.15 -2.72
C GLY A 145 -19.82 9.20 -1.62
N VAL A 146 -18.83 10.10 -1.64
CA VAL A 146 -18.71 11.19 -0.68
C VAL A 146 -19.92 12.14 -0.78
N LEU A 147 -20.32 12.55 -1.99
CA LEU A 147 -21.48 13.41 -2.19
C LEU A 147 -22.76 12.76 -1.66
N ASN A 148 -23.00 11.49 -1.96
CA ASN A 148 -24.17 10.76 -1.46
C ASN A 148 -24.18 10.68 0.08
N CYS A 149 -23.01 10.50 0.71
CA CYS A 149 -22.90 10.55 2.15
C CYS A 149 -23.29 11.94 2.68
N LEU A 150 -22.71 13.00 2.15
CA LEU A 150 -22.96 14.38 2.59
C LEU A 150 -24.44 14.80 2.41
N GLN A 151 -25.06 14.43 1.29
CA GLN A 151 -26.49 14.74 1.04
C GLN A 151 -27.46 14.00 1.96
N LYS A 152 -27.03 12.90 2.57
CA LYS A 152 -27.85 12.09 3.47
C LYS A 152 -27.60 12.36 4.94
N LEU A 153 -26.74 13.30 5.27
CA LEU A 153 -26.50 13.69 6.65
C LEU A 153 -27.78 14.21 7.31
N ARG A 154 -27.94 13.88 8.59
CA ARG A 154 -29.08 14.37 9.42
C ARG A 154 -28.58 14.58 10.84
N PRO A 155 -29.12 15.55 11.58
CA PRO A 155 -28.85 15.73 13.00
C PRO A 155 -29.11 14.42 13.77
N GLY A 156 -28.26 14.09 14.69
CA GLY A 156 -28.34 12.87 15.49
C GLY A 156 -27.78 11.61 14.83
N MET A 157 -27.46 11.64 13.54
CA MET A 157 -26.79 10.52 12.84
C MET A 157 -25.37 10.31 13.39
N SER A 158 -24.97 9.05 13.61
CA SER A 158 -23.59 8.75 13.99
C SER A 158 -22.64 8.77 12.78
N GLU A 159 -21.34 8.91 13.03
CA GLU A 159 -20.31 8.83 11.98
C GLU A 159 -20.37 7.49 11.24
N LEU A 160 -20.60 6.39 11.98
CA LEU A 160 -20.72 5.05 11.41
C LEU A 160 -21.98 4.91 10.53
N GLU A 161 -23.11 5.47 10.94
CA GLU A 161 -24.33 5.49 10.13
C GLU A 161 -24.12 6.31 8.85
N ALA A 162 -23.45 7.47 8.95
CA ALA A 162 -23.12 8.31 7.80
C ALA A 162 -22.21 7.58 6.80
N SER A 163 -21.21 6.87 7.29
CA SER A 163 -20.23 6.16 6.45
C SER A 163 -20.85 5.10 5.54
N ARG A 164 -21.97 4.49 5.97
CA ARG A 164 -22.71 3.51 5.16
C ARG A 164 -23.28 4.10 3.88
N ASN A 165 -23.39 5.41 3.80
CA ASN A 165 -23.89 6.12 2.61
C ASN A 165 -22.80 6.37 1.55
N CYS A 166 -21.56 5.94 1.75
CA CYS A 166 -20.47 6.15 0.77
C CYS A 166 -20.52 5.25 -0.46
N LEU A 167 -21.61 4.53 -0.72
CA LEU A 167 -21.83 3.72 -1.94
C LEU A 167 -20.72 2.69 -2.16
N PHE A 168 -20.54 1.82 -1.19
CA PHE A 168 -19.65 0.67 -1.37
C PHE A 168 -20.22 -0.28 -2.43
N ASP A 169 -19.43 -0.55 -3.48
CA ASP A 169 -19.81 -1.33 -4.66
C ASP A 169 -19.00 -2.63 -4.82
N GLY A 170 -18.30 -3.05 -3.77
CA GLY A 170 -17.45 -4.24 -3.78
C GLY A 170 -16.06 -4.04 -4.40
N ALA A 171 -15.79 -2.88 -5.03
CA ALA A 171 -14.46 -2.60 -5.54
C ALA A 171 -13.46 -2.37 -4.39
N ALA A 172 -12.21 -2.78 -4.62
CA ALA A 172 -11.15 -2.65 -3.63
C ALA A 172 -10.99 -1.18 -3.16
N ALA A 173 -11.13 -0.97 -1.85
CA ALA A 173 -10.88 0.31 -1.21
C ALA A 173 -9.40 0.39 -0.76
N ASN A 174 -8.76 1.54 -1.01
CA ASN A 174 -7.46 1.87 -0.43
C ASN A 174 -7.63 2.62 0.91
N MET A 175 -8.80 3.20 1.14
CA MET A 175 -9.20 3.81 2.40
C MET A 175 -10.70 3.58 2.60
N HIS A 176 -11.08 3.00 3.75
CA HIS A 176 -12.49 2.89 4.12
C HIS A 176 -13.10 4.30 4.36
N PRO A 177 -14.43 4.45 4.34
CA PRO A 177 -15.03 5.73 4.60
C PRO A 177 -14.67 6.27 5.98
N ASN A 178 -13.93 7.37 6.03
CA ASN A 178 -13.62 8.12 7.23
C ASN A 178 -14.54 9.33 7.31
N ILE A 179 -15.57 9.25 8.14
CA ILE A 179 -16.53 10.31 8.37
C ILE A 179 -16.40 10.73 9.82
N ASN A 180 -16.10 12.00 10.05
CA ASN A 180 -15.87 12.53 11.38
C ASN A 180 -16.63 13.86 11.58
N PHE A 181 -17.11 14.07 12.80
CA PHE A 181 -17.88 15.24 13.20
C PHE A 181 -17.18 16.01 14.32
N GLY A 182 -17.25 17.35 14.22
CA GLY A 182 -16.78 18.29 15.24
C GLY A 182 -15.30 18.63 15.13
N ASP A 183 -14.97 19.85 15.49
CA ASP A 183 -13.65 20.47 15.33
C ASP A 183 -12.52 19.69 16.01
N LYS A 184 -12.79 19.20 17.23
CA LYS A 184 -11.78 18.48 18.02
C LYS A 184 -11.31 17.21 17.33
N ASN A 185 -12.23 16.47 16.69
CA ASN A 185 -11.87 15.25 15.99
C ASN A 185 -11.14 15.57 14.68
N LEU A 186 -11.62 16.58 13.95
CA LEU A 186 -11.02 16.97 12.67
C LEU A 186 -9.66 17.62 12.79
N SER A 187 -9.33 18.25 13.91
CA SER A 187 -8.01 18.82 14.17
C SER A 187 -6.92 17.75 14.32
N LEU A 188 -7.30 16.51 14.63
CA LEU A 188 -6.41 15.36 14.72
C LEU A 188 -6.27 14.57 13.41
N GLY A 189 -6.98 15.00 12.37
CA GLY A 189 -7.08 14.32 11.08
C GLY A 189 -8.29 13.40 10.97
N LEU A 190 -8.43 12.71 9.85
CA LEU A 190 -9.52 11.77 9.63
C LEU A 190 -9.23 10.43 10.33
N ALA A 191 -10.17 10.01 11.14
CA ALA A 191 -10.15 8.73 11.83
C ALA A 191 -11.24 7.79 11.32
N SER A 192 -11.19 6.53 11.73
CA SER A 192 -12.31 5.61 11.50
C SER A 192 -13.59 6.13 12.16
N PRO A 193 -14.74 6.01 11.50
CA PRO A 193 -16.01 6.49 12.04
C PRO A 193 -16.40 5.73 13.31
N THR A 194 -17.03 6.43 14.24
CA THR A 194 -17.51 5.88 15.51
C THR A 194 -19.02 5.99 15.62
N ASP A 195 -19.62 5.14 16.43
CA ASP A 195 -21.04 5.24 16.79
C ASP A 195 -21.31 6.17 17.99
N ALA A 196 -20.26 6.58 18.70
CA ALA A 196 -20.35 7.41 19.89
C ALA A 196 -20.63 8.90 19.57
N LYS A 197 -20.09 9.41 18.45
CA LYS A 197 -20.25 10.81 18.05
C LYS A 197 -21.48 10.96 17.15
N ARG A 198 -22.35 11.93 17.49
CA ARG A 198 -23.57 12.26 16.77
C ARG A 198 -23.49 13.65 16.19
N LEU A 199 -23.88 13.79 14.91
CA LEU A 199 -23.88 15.05 14.18
C LEU A 199 -24.86 16.06 14.81
N GLN A 200 -24.39 17.29 14.95
CA GLN A 200 -25.21 18.42 15.38
C GLN A 200 -25.16 19.54 14.34
N LEU A 201 -26.20 20.39 14.34
CA LEU A 201 -26.25 21.57 13.48
C LEU A 201 -25.08 22.52 13.83
N GLY A 202 -24.42 23.08 12.83
CA GLY A 202 -23.27 23.97 13.00
C GLY A 202 -21.92 23.27 13.25
N GLU A 203 -21.89 21.95 13.26
CA GLU A 203 -20.62 21.22 13.41
C GLU A 203 -19.86 21.08 12.10
N LEU A 204 -18.53 21.03 12.18
CA LEU A 204 -17.69 20.62 11.07
C LEU A 204 -17.88 19.13 10.77
N VAL A 205 -17.88 18.80 9.49
CA VAL A 205 -17.93 17.45 8.94
C VAL A 205 -16.72 17.24 8.05
N GLY A 206 -15.93 16.21 8.34
CA GLY A 206 -14.92 15.67 7.45
C GLY A 206 -15.40 14.37 6.83
N ALA A 207 -15.28 14.25 5.52
CA ALA A 207 -15.64 13.05 4.79
C ALA A 207 -14.53 12.65 3.83
N GLY A 208 -13.94 11.49 4.06
CA GLY A 208 -12.92 10.90 3.22
C GLY A 208 -13.27 9.48 2.82
N PHE A 209 -13.07 9.15 1.56
CA PHE A 209 -13.26 7.81 1.03
C PHE A 209 -12.29 7.57 -0.12
N GLY A 210 -11.75 6.36 -0.22
CA GLY A 210 -10.80 6.01 -1.25
C GLY A 210 -11.03 4.64 -1.86
N LYS A 211 -10.87 4.55 -3.17
CA LYS A 211 -10.76 3.30 -3.93
C LYS A 211 -9.39 3.26 -4.60
N ARG A 212 -8.95 2.09 -5.00
CA ARG A 212 -7.68 1.93 -5.68
C ARG A 212 -7.55 2.94 -6.84
N GLY A 213 -6.56 3.82 -6.74
CA GLY A 213 -6.25 4.85 -7.72
C GLY A 213 -6.76 6.25 -7.38
N CYS A 214 -7.65 6.42 -6.40
CA CYS A 214 -8.10 7.74 -6.00
C CYS A 214 -8.58 7.81 -4.56
N LEU A 215 -8.38 8.98 -3.96
CA LEU A 215 -8.89 9.38 -2.66
C LEU A 215 -9.57 10.73 -2.81
N VAL A 216 -10.77 10.87 -2.29
CA VAL A 216 -11.49 12.16 -2.19
C VAL A 216 -11.73 12.48 -0.73
N HIS A 217 -11.43 13.71 -0.38
CA HIS A 217 -11.63 14.24 0.96
C HIS A 217 -12.32 15.61 0.88
N LYS A 218 -13.33 15.82 1.70
CA LYS A 218 -14.04 17.10 1.85
C LYS A 218 -14.21 17.43 3.32
N ILE A 219 -14.11 18.73 3.62
CA ILE A 219 -14.46 19.29 4.93
C ILE A 219 -15.43 20.43 4.68
N GLY A 220 -16.44 20.52 5.51
CA GLY A 220 -17.44 21.58 5.47
C GLY A 220 -18.23 21.66 6.76
N MET A 221 -19.01 22.71 6.92
CA MET A 221 -19.92 22.88 8.04
C MET A 221 -21.29 22.32 7.70
N TYR A 222 -21.87 21.57 8.62
CA TYR A 222 -23.25 21.11 8.49
C TYR A 222 -24.20 22.22 8.88
N VAL A 223 -24.90 22.75 7.90
CA VAL A 223 -25.90 23.80 8.03
C VAL A 223 -27.23 23.32 7.45
N GLU A 224 -28.33 24.04 7.74
CA GLU A 224 -29.65 23.75 7.15
C GLU A 224 -29.66 23.89 5.62
#